data_41f68347b57413d8e7f5e8d480c65d9b
#
_entry.id   41f68347b57413d8e7f5e8d480c65d9b
#
_cell.length_a   1.000
_cell.length_b   1.000
_cell.length_c   1.000
_cell.angle_alpha   90.00
_cell.angle_beta   90.00
_cell.angle_gamma   90.00
#
_symmetry.space_group_name_H-M   'P 1'
#
loop_
_entity.id
_entity.type
_entity.pdbx_description
1 polymer ?
#
loop_
_entity_poly.entity_id
_entity_poly.type
_entity_poly.pdbx_seq_one_letter_code
_entity_poly.pdbx_strand_id
1 'polypeptide(L)'
;MVLADVRAAINRIPELAGIDGVRERFWDMFVTDAFIRNIDRNNTNWGVLSGRKGHYRLAPVYDNGNSFNNKRTEAAIERRLSKDELIRQDALDVRSCYITDKGKPIAPLKYIASGQDPQCTLAFGRFMERYEPDRLYSLIDSIPEQAMGVTVLPEGFKEYHKAVMAWRYENVFVPAWEDLRGSAVSGARPGDRDLGPAEPFGIGIPGISAETRPGPMR
;
A
#
# COMPACT_ATOMS: atom_id res chain seq x y z
N MET A 1 16.05 -1.43 -3.93
CA MET A 1 16.09 -0.69 -5.22
C MET A 1 15.91 0.80 -4.93
N VAL A 2 16.79 1.69 -5.43
CA VAL A 2 16.68 3.13 -5.18
C VAL A 2 15.52 3.71 -6.00
N LEU A 3 14.56 4.35 -5.34
CA LEU A 3 13.36 4.90 -5.99
C LEU A 3 13.71 5.98 -7.02
N ALA A 4 14.70 6.83 -6.73
CA ALA A 4 15.16 7.87 -7.65
C ALA A 4 15.73 7.29 -8.94
N ASP A 5 16.44 6.16 -8.86
CA ASP A 5 17.00 5.47 -10.04
C ASP A 5 15.90 4.88 -10.92
N VAL A 6 14.86 4.32 -10.32
CA VAL A 6 13.68 3.81 -11.07
C VAL A 6 13.00 4.95 -11.83
N ARG A 7 12.77 6.09 -11.16
CA ARG A 7 12.20 7.28 -11.80
C ARG A 7 13.08 7.84 -12.92
N ALA A 8 14.40 7.83 -12.70
CA ALA A 8 15.35 8.23 -13.73
C ALA A 8 15.34 7.27 -14.92
N ALA A 9 15.27 5.95 -14.67
CA ALA A 9 15.17 4.94 -15.71
C ALA A 9 13.91 5.11 -16.57
N ILE A 10 12.74 5.29 -15.95
CA ILE A 10 11.47 5.52 -16.64
C ILE A 10 11.57 6.76 -17.59
N ASN A 11 12.34 7.78 -17.19
CA ASN A 11 12.44 9.01 -17.97
C ASN A 11 13.54 9.00 -19.04
N ARG A 12 14.57 8.15 -18.90
CA ARG A 12 15.78 8.19 -19.72
C ARG A 12 15.97 6.98 -20.62
N ILE A 13 15.44 5.83 -20.25
CA ILE A 13 15.52 4.64 -21.10
C ILE A 13 14.53 4.80 -22.26
N PRO A 14 14.99 4.83 -23.53
CA PRO A 14 14.13 5.13 -24.68
C PRO A 14 12.93 4.18 -24.79
N GLU A 15 13.13 2.90 -24.47
CA GLU A 15 12.10 1.85 -24.49
C GLU A 15 11.00 2.07 -23.42
N LEU A 16 11.28 2.84 -22.39
CA LEU A 16 10.32 3.21 -21.34
C LEU A 16 9.74 4.61 -21.58
N ALA A 17 10.61 5.59 -21.84
CA ALA A 17 10.22 6.98 -21.98
C ALA A 17 9.27 7.25 -23.17
N GLY A 18 9.33 6.40 -24.20
CA GLY A 18 8.45 6.46 -25.36
C GLY A 18 7.09 5.77 -25.21
N ILE A 19 6.81 5.15 -24.03
CA ILE A 19 5.53 4.48 -23.79
C ILE A 19 4.60 5.42 -23.03
N ASP A 20 3.43 5.70 -23.60
CA ASP A 20 2.41 6.48 -22.91
C ASP A 20 1.94 5.79 -21.62
N GLY A 21 1.80 6.56 -20.56
CA GLY A 21 1.27 6.09 -19.28
C GLY A 21 2.24 5.26 -18.43
N VAL A 22 3.53 5.16 -18.77
CA VAL A 22 4.49 4.36 -17.98
C VAL A 22 4.69 4.92 -16.57
N ARG A 23 4.75 6.25 -16.43
CA ARG A 23 4.89 6.91 -15.12
C ARG A 23 3.64 6.71 -14.27
N GLU A 24 2.49 6.92 -14.88
CA GLU A 24 1.18 6.71 -14.26
C GLU A 24 1.06 5.27 -13.76
N ARG A 25 1.40 4.29 -14.60
CA ARG A 25 1.38 2.87 -14.25
C ARG A 25 2.31 2.57 -13.07
N PHE A 26 3.51 3.13 -13.07
CA PHE A 26 4.46 2.93 -11.98
C PHE A 26 3.89 3.42 -10.64
N TRP A 27 3.34 4.63 -10.60
CA TRP A 27 2.78 5.18 -9.38
C TRP A 27 1.44 4.54 -8.99
N ASP A 28 0.61 4.16 -9.96
CA ASP A 28 -0.61 3.39 -9.69
C ASP A 28 -0.27 2.03 -9.05
N MET A 29 0.78 1.35 -9.51
CA MET A 29 1.28 0.12 -8.88
C MET A 29 1.81 0.42 -7.47
N PHE A 30 2.59 1.48 -7.28
CA PHE A 30 3.15 1.83 -5.96
C PHE A 30 2.05 2.05 -4.92
N VAL A 31 0.99 2.77 -5.26
CA VAL A 31 -0.17 3.02 -4.38
C VAL A 31 -0.95 1.72 -4.13
N THR A 32 -1.23 0.97 -5.19
CA THR A 32 -1.96 -0.30 -5.08
C THR A 32 -1.17 -1.33 -4.26
N ASP A 33 0.14 -1.47 -4.51
CA ASP A 33 1.02 -2.37 -3.75
C ASP A 33 1.08 -2.00 -2.27
N ALA A 34 1.06 -0.69 -1.94
CA ALA A 34 0.93 -0.23 -0.57
C ALA A 34 -0.42 -0.63 0.04
N PHE A 35 -1.51 -0.53 -0.74
CA PHE A 35 -2.84 -0.89 -0.28
C PHE A 35 -3.02 -2.38 -0.03
N ILE A 36 -2.58 -3.23 -0.96
CA ILE A 36 -2.69 -4.70 -0.85
C ILE A 36 -1.50 -5.34 -0.11
N ARG A 37 -0.54 -4.53 0.35
CA ARG A 37 0.69 -5.00 0.99
C ARG A 37 1.55 -5.91 0.09
N ASN A 38 1.69 -5.58 -1.17
CA ASN A 38 2.66 -6.26 -2.02
C ASN A 38 4.06 -5.71 -1.73
N ILE A 39 4.90 -6.53 -1.12
CA ILE A 39 6.23 -6.11 -0.64
C ILE A 39 7.35 -6.37 -1.66
N ASP A 40 7.04 -6.95 -2.81
CA ASP A 40 8.03 -7.44 -3.77
C ASP A 40 7.84 -6.89 -5.19
N ARG A 41 7.40 -5.64 -5.34
CA ARG A 41 7.34 -4.98 -6.64
C ARG A 41 8.74 -4.52 -7.09
N ASN A 42 9.67 -5.45 -7.21
CA ASN A 42 10.99 -5.16 -7.76
C ASN A 42 10.94 -5.01 -9.30
N ASN A 43 12.08 -4.69 -9.91
CA ASN A 43 12.19 -4.44 -11.35
C ASN A 43 12.00 -5.68 -12.26
N THR A 44 11.89 -6.87 -11.68
CA THR A 44 11.56 -8.09 -12.44
C THR A 44 10.06 -8.40 -12.44
N ASN A 45 9.26 -7.71 -11.61
CA ASN A 45 7.85 -7.96 -11.38
C ASN A 45 6.93 -6.93 -12.07
N TRP A 46 7.48 -6.17 -12.99
CA TRP A 46 6.77 -5.32 -13.94
C TRP A 46 7.67 -5.06 -15.16
N GLY A 47 7.11 -4.59 -16.26
CA GLY A 47 7.94 -4.35 -17.44
C GLY A 47 7.16 -3.98 -18.69
N VAL A 48 7.82 -4.12 -19.81
CA VAL A 48 7.29 -3.82 -21.13
C VAL A 48 7.33 -5.05 -22.04
N LEU A 49 6.43 -5.11 -22.98
CA LEU A 49 6.41 -6.10 -24.04
C LEU A 49 7.00 -5.47 -25.30
N SER A 50 7.98 -6.14 -25.90
CA SER A 50 8.51 -5.79 -27.22
C SER A 50 7.59 -6.36 -28.30
N GLY A 51 7.09 -5.49 -29.16
CA GLY A 51 6.33 -5.84 -30.35
C GLY A 51 7.21 -5.89 -31.61
N ARG A 52 6.58 -6.19 -32.73
CA ARG A 52 7.27 -6.14 -34.05
C ARG A 52 7.70 -4.69 -34.35
N LYS A 53 8.82 -4.51 -35.02
CA LYS A 53 9.38 -3.22 -35.45
C LYS A 53 9.79 -2.28 -34.30
N GLY A 54 10.16 -2.82 -33.14
CA GLY A 54 10.62 -2.00 -32.03
C GLY A 54 9.53 -1.20 -31.30
N HIS A 55 8.27 -1.54 -31.49
CA HIS A 55 7.18 -0.98 -30.69
C HIS A 55 7.15 -1.61 -29.30
N TYR A 56 7.19 -0.79 -28.27
CA TYR A 56 7.08 -1.21 -26.88
C TYR A 56 5.71 -0.82 -26.31
N ARG A 57 5.16 -1.66 -25.43
CA ARG A 57 3.95 -1.38 -24.67
C ARG A 57 4.09 -1.89 -23.24
N LEU A 58 3.34 -1.33 -22.32
CA LEU A 58 3.31 -1.84 -20.95
C LEU A 58 2.82 -3.29 -20.92
N ALA A 59 3.53 -4.13 -20.18
CA ALA A 59 3.02 -5.44 -19.82
C ALA A 59 1.81 -5.29 -18.88
N PRO A 60 0.87 -6.26 -18.86
CA PRO A 60 -0.06 -6.36 -17.74
C PRO A 60 0.70 -6.40 -16.40
N VAL A 61 0.08 -5.94 -15.31
CA VAL A 61 0.67 -6.10 -13.99
C VAL A 61 0.68 -7.59 -13.62
N TYR A 62 1.80 -8.10 -13.17
CA TYR A 62 1.99 -9.51 -12.83
C TYR A 62 2.75 -9.65 -11.51
N ASP A 63 2.87 -10.87 -11.02
CA ASP A 63 3.56 -11.25 -9.80
C ASP A 63 3.08 -10.47 -8.55
N ASN A 64 1.84 -10.70 -8.18
CA ASN A 64 1.25 -10.19 -6.95
C ASN A 64 1.29 -11.25 -5.81
N GLY A 65 2.06 -12.32 -5.97
CA GLY A 65 2.11 -13.46 -5.05
C GLY A 65 2.58 -13.13 -3.63
N ASN A 66 3.22 -11.99 -3.42
CA ASN A 66 3.67 -11.53 -2.09
C ASN A 66 2.71 -10.51 -1.44
N SER A 67 1.45 -10.44 -1.90
CA SER A 67 0.41 -9.58 -1.33
C SER A 67 -0.33 -10.24 -0.16
N PHE A 68 -1.10 -9.46 0.58
CA PHE A 68 -2.14 -9.89 1.53
C PHE A 68 -1.68 -10.74 2.72
N ASN A 69 -0.42 -10.67 3.16
CA ASN A 69 0.06 -11.53 4.26
C ASN A 69 -0.16 -13.05 4.02
N ASN A 70 -0.07 -13.49 2.78
CA ASN A 70 -0.42 -14.82 2.29
C ASN A 70 0.35 -16.00 2.92
N LYS A 71 1.36 -15.74 3.76
CA LYS A 71 2.18 -16.75 4.44
C LYS A 71 1.71 -17.06 5.87
N ARG A 72 0.56 -16.53 6.30
CA ARG A 72 0.02 -16.81 7.63
C ARG A 72 -0.71 -18.15 7.67
N THR A 73 -0.69 -18.79 8.83
CA THR A 73 -1.49 -20.00 9.11
C THR A 73 -2.92 -19.62 9.50
N GLU A 74 -3.86 -20.57 9.39
CA GLU A 74 -5.26 -20.38 9.82
C GLU A 74 -5.34 -19.95 11.29
N ALA A 75 -4.66 -20.64 12.19
CA ALA A 75 -4.62 -20.27 13.61
C ALA A 75 -4.08 -18.85 13.85
N ALA A 76 -3.13 -18.40 13.03
CA ALA A 76 -2.64 -17.01 13.09
C ALA A 76 -3.68 -16.00 12.60
N ILE A 77 -4.50 -16.36 11.63
CA ILE A 77 -5.60 -15.54 11.10
C ILE A 77 -6.72 -15.44 12.13
N GLU A 78 -7.19 -16.55 12.68
CA GLU A 78 -8.21 -16.58 13.73
C GLU A 78 -7.84 -15.70 14.93
N ARG A 79 -6.58 -15.84 15.40
CA ARG A 79 -6.07 -14.98 16.47
C ARG A 79 -6.12 -13.49 16.10
N ARG A 80 -5.92 -13.14 14.85
CA ARG A 80 -5.95 -11.74 14.39
C ARG A 80 -7.37 -11.21 14.31
N LEU A 81 -8.27 -11.99 13.78
CA LEU A 81 -9.69 -11.63 13.72
C LEU A 81 -10.31 -11.45 15.11
N SER A 82 -9.78 -12.10 16.14
CA SER A 82 -10.26 -11.95 17.51
C SER A 82 -9.77 -10.68 18.22
N LYS A 83 -8.91 -9.84 17.59
CA LYS A 83 -8.27 -8.68 18.24
C LYS A 83 -8.06 -7.54 17.24
N ASP A 84 -8.82 -6.48 17.37
CA ASP A 84 -8.73 -5.28 16.52
C ASP A 84 -7.32 -4.69 16.45
N GLU A 85 -6.58 -4.72 17.58
CA GLU A 85 -5.20 -4.24 17.61
C GLU A 85 -4.27 -5.03 16.67
N LEU A 86 -4.50 -6.32 16.47
CA LEU A 86 -3.70 -7.12 15.54
C LEU A 86 -4.07 -6.82 14.08
N ILE A 87 -5.34 -6.53 13.79
CA ILE A 87 -5.77 -6.04 12.47
C ILE A 87 -5.10 -4.69 12.18
N ARG A 88 -5.13 -3.76 13.14
CA ARG A 88 -4.46 -2.46 13.04
C ARG A 88 -2.95 -2.62 12.76
N GLN A 89 -2.27 -3.45 13.53
CA GLN A 89 -0.83 -3.70 13.33
C GLN A 89 -0.54 -4.21 11.92
N ASP A 90 -1.31 -5.18 11.43
CA ASP A 90 -1.15 -5.73 10.08
C ASP A 90 -1.54 -4.72 8.99
N ALA A 91 -2.50 -3.85 9.24
CA ALA A 91 -2.87 -2.78 8.33
C ALA A 91 -1.76 -1.73 8.18
N LEU A 92 -0.98 -1.50 9.22
CA LEU A 92 0.14 -0.57 9.22
C LEU A 92 1.48 -1.20 8.82
N ASP A 93 1.65 -2.54 8.94
CA ASP A 93 2.89 -3.23 8.53
C ASP A 93 2.97 -3.35 7.01
N VAL A 94 3.19 -2.22 6.36
CA VAL A 94 3.38 -2.15 4.90
C VAL A 94 4.79 -1.71 4.59
N ARG A 95 5.46 -2.52 3.78
CA ARG A 95 6.84 -2.30 3.33
C ARG A 95 6.88 -2.20 1.81
N SER A 96 7.94 -1.61 1.30
CA SER A 96 8.23 -1.63 -0.13
C SER A 96 9.63 -2.17 -0.39
N CYS A 97 9.90 -2.57 -1.61
CA CYS A 97 11.25 -2.95 -2.06
C CYS A 97 12.13 -1.71 -2.33
N TYR A 98 11.58 -0.51 -2.18
CA TYR A 98 12.27 0.74 -2.50
C TYR A 98 13.03 1.30 -1.29
N ILE A 99 14.15 1.93 -1.59
CA ILE A 99 14.98 2.68 -0.64
C ILE A 99 15.22 4.09 -1.17
N THR A 100 15.55 5.00 -0.26
CA THR A 100 16.04 6.35 -0.62
C THR A 100 17.46 6.27 -1.19
N ASP A 101 17.95 7.38 -1.75
CA ASP A 101 19.36 7.59 -2.17
C ASP A 101 20.37 7.37 -1.03
N LYS A 102 19.94 7.56 0.22
CA LYS A 102 20.73 7.30 1.43
C LYS A 102 20.62 5.87 1.95
N GLY A 103 20.01 4.95 1.18
CA GLY A 103 19.83 3.54 1.54
C GLY A 103 18.77 3.26 2.61
N LYS A 104 17.97 4.24 3.02
CA LYS A 104 16.91 4.03 4.01
C LYS A 104 15.66 3.43 3.35
N PRO A 105 15.01 2.41 3.93
CA PRO A 105 13.74 1.88 3.44
C PRO A 105 12.67 2.97 3.32
N ILE A 106 11.91 2.93 2.23
CA ILE A 106 10.74 3.80 2.05
C ILE A 106 9.53 3.11 2.68
N ALA A 107 8.90 3.79 3.65
CA ALA A 107 7.61 3.40 4.21
C ALA A 107 6.50 3.90 3.26
N PRO A 108 5.86 3.03 2.48
CA PRO A 108 5.03 3.49 1.36
C PRO A 108 3.79 4.26 1.82
N LEU A 109 3.15 3.89 2.93
CA LEU A 109 1.99 4.62 3.45
C LEU A 109 2.38 6.06 3.84
N LYS A 110 3.52 6.25 4.51
CA LYS A 110 4.02 7.58 4.85
C LYS A 110 4.42 8.38 3.62
N TYR A 111 5.04 7.72 2.64
CA TYR A 111 5.44 8.37 1.38
C TYR A 111 4.23 8.90 0.61
N ILE A 112 3.17 8.11 0.49
CA ILE A 112 1.91 8.51 -0.14
C ILE A 112 1.27 9.68 0.61
N ALA A 113 1.13 9.56 1.92
CA ALA A 113 0.51 10.58 2.76
C ALA A 113 1.28 11.91 2.81
N SER A 114 2.60 11.88 2.58
CA SER A 114 3.43 13.10 2.61
C SER A 114 3.17 14.08 1.45
N GLY A 115 2.61 13.60 0.33
CA GLY A 115 2.41 14.42 -0.86
C GLY A 115 3.70 14.96 -1.51
N GLN A 116 4.89 14.47 -1.07
CA GLN A 116 6.18 14.99 -1.55
C GLN A 116 6.46 14.74 -3.03
N ASP A 117 5.79 13.79 -3.64
CA ASP A 117 5.88 13.49 -5.07
C ASP A 117 4.54 13.77 -5.75
N PRO A 118 4.46 14.77 -6.64
CA PRO A 118 3.20 15.10 -7.30
C PRO A 118 2.61 13.97 -8.15
N GLN A 119 3.46 13.13 -8.76
CA GLN A 119 2.97 12.01 -9.58
C GLN A 119 2.40 10.89 -8.70
N CYS A 120 3.01 10.64 -7.54
CA CYS A 120 2.46 9.74 -6.54
C CYS A 120 1.11 10.26 -6.02
N THR A 121 1.01 11.56 -5.73
CA THR A 121 -0.24 12.20 -5.28
C THR A 121 -1.35 12.09 -6.33
N LEU A 122 -1.04 12.28 -7.61
CA LEU A 122 -2.00 12.07 -8.70
C LEU A 122 -2.47 10.61 -8.79
N ALA A 123 -1.56 9.66 -8.63
CA ALA A 123 -1.91 8.24 -8.60
C ALA A 123 -2.77 7.89 -7.38
N PHE A 124 -2.46 8.49 -6.24
CA PHE A 124 -3.27 8.33 -5.04
C PHE A 124 -4.70 8.87 -5.24
N GLY A 125 -4.85 10.04 -5.89
CA GLY A 125 -6.16 10.57 -6.28
C GLY A 125 -6.93 9.60 -7.17
N ARG A 126 -6.30 9.07 -8.23
CA ARG A 126 -6.93 8.07 -9.09
C ARG A 126 -7.34 6.79 -8.33
N PHE A 127 -6.53 6.37 -7.36
CA PHE A 127 -6.90 5.24 -6.49
C PHE A 127 -8.15 5.56 -5.68
N MET A 128 -8.20 6.71 -5.00
CA MET A 128 -9.32 7.12 -4.16
C MET A 128 -10.62 7.29 -4.95
N GLU A 129 -10.54 7.76 -6.20
CA GLU A 129 -11.69 7.91 -7.10
C GLU A 129 -12.24 6.58 -7.62
N ARG A 130 -11.38 5.55 -7.73
CA ARG A 130 -11.73 4.26 -8.35
C ARG A 130 -11.96 3.14 -7.35
N TYR A 131 -11.59 3.34 -6.10
CA TYR A 131 -11.72 2.31 -5.08
C TYR A 131 -13.19 2.09 -4.71
N GLU A 132 -13.68 0.90 -5.01
CA GLU A 132 -15.04 0.45 -4.73
C GLU A 132 -14.95 -0.74 -3.75
N PRO A 133 -15.07 -0.52 -2.42
CA PRO A 133 -14.91 -1.58 -1.43
C PRO A 133 -15.87 -2.75 -1.65
N ASP A 134 -17.15 -2.49 -1.91
CA ASP A 134 -18.16 -3.53 -2.10
C ASP A 134 -17.82 -4.43 -3.29
N ARG A 135 -17.32 -3.85 -4.38
CA ARG A 135 -16.89 -4.60 -5.55
C ARG A 135 -15.68 -5.47 -5.26
N LEU A 136 -14.69 -4.92 -4.53
CA LEU A 136 -13.50 -5.68 -4.13
C LEU A 136 -13.88 -6.82 -3.19
N TYR A 137 -14.73 -6.57 -2.20
CA TYR A 137 -15.16 -7.59 -1.24
C TYR A 137 -15.98 -8.68 -1.92
N SER A 138 -16.90 -8.32 -2.81
CA SER A 138 -17.65 -9.29 -3.63
C SER A 138 -16.72 -10.17 -4.48
N LEU A 139 -15.65 -9.59 -5.03
CA LEU A 139 -14.65 -10.36 -5.78
C LEU A 139 -13.90 -11.35 -4.86
N ILE A 140 -13.50 -10.94 -3.67
CA ILE A 140 -12.86 -11.83 -2.68
C ILE A 140 -13.81 -12.96 -2.27
N ASP A 141 -15.07 -12.64 -2.00
CA ASP A 141 -16.08 -13.61 -1.61
C ASP A 141 -16.40 -14.63 -2.72
N SER A 142 -16.26 -14.22 -3.98
CA SER A 142 -16.44 -15.12 -5.14
C SER A 142 -15.34 -16.18 -5.30
N ILE A 143 -14.20 -16.02 -4.63
CA ILE A 143 -13.12 -17.00 -4.68
C ILE A 143 -13.58 -18.26 -3.90
N PRO A 144 -13.55 -19.45 -4.50
CA PRO A 144 -13.99 -20.66 -3.80
C PRO A 144 -13.03 -21.01 -2.65
N GLU A 145 -13.58 -21.56 -1.57
CA GLU A 145 -12.73 -22.10 -0.47
C GLU A 145 -11.91 -23.30 -0.94
N GLN A 146 -12.51 -24.12 -1.80
CA GLN A 146 -11.87 -25.30 -2.33
C GLN A 146 -12.10 -25.42 -3.85
N ALA A 147 -11.10 -25.86 -4.57
CA ALA A 147 -11.20 -26.22 -5.97
C ALA A 147 -10.34 -27.44 -6.27
N MET A 148 -10.88 -28.40 -7.01
CA MET A 148 -10.18 -29.65 -7.41
C MET A 148 -9.55 -30.42 -6.22
N GLY A 149 -10.20 -30.40 -5.04
CA GLY A 149 -9.71 -31.06 -3.82
C GLY A 149 -8.58 -30.32 -3.09
N VAL A 150 -8.26 -29.08 -3.52
CA VAL A 150 -7.24 -28.24 -2.90
C VAL A 150 -7.91 -27.04 -2.24
N THR A 151 -7.46 -26.68 -1.04
CA THR A 151 -7.86 -25.43 -0.37
C THR A 151 -7.29 -24.24 -1.15
N VAL A 152 -8.17 -23.34 -1.57
CA VAL A 152 -7.81 -22.13 -2.34
C VAL A 152 -7.75 -20.92 -1.43
N LEU A 153 -8.88 -20.53 -0.82
CA LEU A 153 -8.96 -19.41 0.10
C LEU A 153 -10.03 -19.64 1.18
N PRO A 154 -9.63 -20.09 2.39
CA PRO A 154 -10.56 -20.31 3.50
C PRO A 154 -11.30 -19.02 3.89
N GLU A 155 -12.54 -19.14 4.40
CA GLU A 155 -13.38 -18.00 4.76
C GLU A 155 -12.69 -17.05 5.74
N GLY A 156 -12.03 -17.57 6.78
CA GLY A 156 -11.29 -16.73 7.72
C GLY A 156 -10.21 -15.85 7.05
N PHE A 157 -9.57 -16.31 5.97
CA PHE A 157 -8.63 -15.49 5.20
C PHE A 157 -9.34 -14.38 4.44
N LYS A 158 -10.52 -14.65 3.86
CA LYS A 158 -11.32 -13.62 3.18
C LYS A 158 -11.71 -12.51 4.16
N GLU A 159 -12.27 -12.88 5.31
CA GLU A 159 -12.64 -11.94 6.38
C GLU A 159 -11.45 -11.12 6.86
N TYR A 160 -10.32 -11.79 7.12
CA TYR A 160 -9.11 -11.12 7.55
C TYR A 160 -8.59 -10.10 6.52
N HIS A 161 -8.53 -10.47 5.25
CA HIS A 161 -8.05 -9.55 4.22
C HIS A 161 -8.99 -8.36 4.04
N LYS A 162 -10.31 -8.60 4.06
CA LYS A 162 -11.31 -7.52 4.03
C LYS A 162 -11.14 -6.60 5.23
N ALA A 163 -11.00 -7.13 6.45
CA ALA A 163 -10.81 -6.33 7.67
C ALA A 163 -9.54 -5.47 7.64
N VAL A 164 -8.39 -6.05 7.22
CA VAL A 164 -7.12 -5.32 7.12
C VAL A 164 -7.19 -4.21 6.08
N MET A 165 -7.80 -4.47 4.92
CA MET A 165 -7.95 -3.46 3.86
C MET A 165 -8.95 -2.37 4.25
N ALA A 166 -10.08 -2.72 4.85
CA ALA A 166 -11.06 -1.76 5.36
C ALA A 166 -10.40 -0.82 6.37
N TRP A 167 -9.70 -1.38 7.36
CA TRP A 167 -9.00 -0.59 8.36
C TRP A 167 -7.98 0.36 7.75
N ARG A 168 -7.17 -0.13 6.80
CA ARG A 168 -6.15 0.69 6.10
C ARG A 168 -6.79 1.81 5.30
N TYR A 169 -7.88 1.52 4.59
CA TYR A 169 -8.59 2.52 3.82
C TYR A 169 -9.15 3.63 4.72
N GLU A 170 -9.92 3.25 5.73
CA GLU A 170 -10.62 4.19 6.60
C GLU A 170 -9.68 5.01 7.49
N ASN A 171 -8.61 4.39 8.01
CA ASN A 171 -7.76 5.02 9.01
C ASN A 171 -6.43 5.57 8.46
N VAL A 172 -6.07 5.25 7.22
CA VAL A 172 -4.82 5.74 6.61
C VAL A 172 -5.08 6.46 5.30
N PHE A 173 -5.80 5.83 4.36
CA PHE A 173 -5.97 6.38 3.02
C PHE A 173 -6.93 7.57 3.01
N VAL A 174 -8.10 7.45 3.62
CA VAL A 174 -9.09 8.53 3.69
C VAL A 174 -8.52 9.77 4.39
N PRO A 175 -7.97 9.68 5.62
CA PRO A 175 -7.41 10.86 6.28
C PRO A 175 -6.25 11.50 5.50
N ALA A 176 -5.34 10.67 4.95
CA ALA A 176 -4.23 11.18 4.16
C ALA A 176 -4.70 11.93 2.91
N TRP A 177 -5.75 11.45 2.26
CA TRP A 177 -6.32 12.11 1.08
C TRP A 177 -7.01 13.42 1.43
N GLU A 178 -7.76 13.46 2.52
CA GLU A 178 -8.40 14.68 3.01
C GLU A 178 -7.36 15.75 3.36
N ASP A 179 -6.28 15.38 4.05
CA ASP A 179 -5.17 16.28 4.38
C ASP A 179 -4.49 16.87 3.13
N LEU A 180 -4.24 16.04 2.12
CA LEU A 180 -3.63 16.49 0.86
C LEU A 180 -4.54 17.44 0.09
N ARG A 181 -5.83 17.16 0.03
CA ARG A 181 -6.82 18.05 -0.62
C ARG A 181 -6.97 19.36 0.14
N GLY A 182 -7.03 19.33 1.46
CA GLY A 182 -7.10 20.53 2.30
C GLY A 182 -5.88 21.44 2.13
N SER A 183 -4.68 20.85 2.05
CA SER A 183 -3.42 21.57 1.83
C SER A 183 -3.36 22.21 0.45
N ALA A 184 -3.87 21.56 -0.59
CA ALA A 184 -3.94 22.10 -1.95
C ALA A 184 -4.84 23.34 -2.04
N VAL A 185 -5.94 23.36 -1.28
CA VAL A 185 -6.89 24.50 -1.24
C VAL A 185 -6.32 25.68 -0.45
N SER A 186 -5.54 25.43 0.61
CA SER A 186 -4.95 26.47 1.47
C SER A 186 -3.66 27.08 0.94
N GLY A 187 -3.11 26.62 -0.20
CA GLY A 187 -1.85 27.10 -0.78
C GLY A 187 -0.60 26.76 0.04
N ALA A 188 -0.71 25.98 1.11
CA ALA A 188 0.40 25.53 1.91
C ALA A 188 1.19 24.44 1.15
N ARG A 189 2.52 24.59 1.04
CA ARG A 189 3.37 23.56 0.43
C ARG A 189 3.42 22.31 1.33
N PRO A 190 3.20 21.11 0.82
CA PRO A 190 3.27 19.87 1.60
C PRO A 190 4.64 19.58 2.23
N GLY A 191 5.68 20.34 1.91
CA GLY A 191 7.08 20.08 2.30
C GLY A 191 7.58 20.73 3.58
N ASP A 192 6.81 21.59 4.25
CA ASP A 192 7.28 22.35 5.42
C ASP A 192 7.07 21.62 6.76
N ARG A 193 6.62 20.39 6.76
CA ARG A 193 6.54 19.58 8.00
C ARG A 193 7.80 18.75 8.14
N ASP A 194 8.58 19.09 9.15
CA ASP A 194 9.67 18.24 9.67
C ASP A 194 9.09 16.88 10.08
N LEU A 195 9.24 15.90 9.20
CA LEU A 195 8.90 14.51 9.51
C LEU A 195 10.04 13.95 10.36
N GLY A 196 10.03 14.26 11.65
CA GLY A 196 10.91 13.71 12.67
C GLY A 196 11.03 12.17 12.57
N PRO A 197 11.99 11.54 13.31
CA PRO A 197 12.22 10.11 13.24
C PRO A 197 10.94 9.34 13.52
N ALA A 198 10.71 8.26 12.77
CA ALA A 198 9.49 7.46 12.67
C ALA A 198 8.86 7.12 14.03
N GLU A 199 8.10 8.04 14.58
CA GLU A 199 7.14 7.75 15.64
C GLU A 199 5.98 6.94 15.02
N PRO A 200 5.48 5.90 15.70
CA PRO A 200 4.26 5.23 15.25
C PRO A 200 3.15 6.26 15.19
N PHE A 201 2.31 6.21 14.15
CA PHE A 201 1.16 7.09 13.96
C PHE A 201 0.43 7.27 15.29
N GLY A 202 0.59 8.43 15.92
CA GLY A 202 -0.14 8.82 17.10
C GLY A 202 -1.54 9.25 16.71
N ILE A 203 -2.41 8.28 16.43
CA ILE A 203 -3.84 8.55 16.35
C ILE A 203 -4.34 8.52 17.78
N GLY A 204 -4.61 9.70 18.34
CA GLY A 204 -5.30 9.83 19.62
C GLY A 204 -6.67 9.14 19.51
N ILE A 205 -6.85 8.07 20.27
CA ILE A 205 -8.15 7.43 20.45
C ILE A 205 -8.95 8.33 21.37
N PRO A 206 -10.11 8.88 21.00
CA PRO A 206 -10.99 9.55 21.96
C PRO A 206 -11.54 8.47 22.91
N GLY A 207 -11.11 8.48 24.18
CA GLY A 207 -11.79 7.74 25.23
C GLY A 207 -11.01 6.73 26.07
N ILE A 208 -9.66 6.77 26.10
CA ILE A 208 -8.92 5.97 27.11
C ILE A 208 -8.13 6.93 28.00
N SER A 209 -8.69 7.21 29.17
CA SER A 209 -7.99 7.86 30.27
C SER A 209 -6.89 6.95 30.79
N ALA A 210 -5.69 7.51 30.96
CA ALA A 210 -4.56 6.81 31.56
C ALA A 210 -4.88 6.53 33.05
N GLU A 211 -5.28 5.30 33.35
CA GLU A 211 -5.30 4.83 34.73
C GLU A 211 -3.90 4.35 35.13
N THR A 212 -3.40 5.02 36.15
CA THR A 212 -2.15 4.80 36.87
C THR A 212 -1.99 3.34 37.32
N ARG A 213 -0.92 2.67 36.89
CA ARG A 213 -0.49 1.38 37.45
C ARG A 213 0.11 1.62 38.87
N PRO A 214 -0.30 0.86 39.88
CA PRO A 214 0.44 0.84 41.14
C PRO A 214 1.75 0.08 40.97
N GLY A 215 2.83 0.61 41.57
CA GLY A 215 4.16 0.04 41.59
C GLY A 215 4.26 -1.27 42.38
N PRO A 216 5.32 -2.07 42.21
CA PRO A 216 5.49 -3.34 42.89
C PRO A 216 5.80 -3.09 44.39
N MET A 217 5.03 -3.74 45.24
CA MET A 217 5.40 -3.93 46.63
C MET A 217 6.53 -4.94 46.76
N ARG A 218 7.41 -4.66 47.70
CA ARG A 218 8.59 -5.43 48.10
C ARG A 218 8.25 -6.83 48.60
#